data_4166fe1b5dd60a73591e2ce3084a1f03
#
_entry.id   4166fe1b5dd60a73591e2ce3084a1f03
#
_cell.length_a   1.000
_cell.length_b   1.000
_cell.length_c   1.000
_cell.angle_alpha   90.00
_cell.angle_beta   90.00
_cell.angle_gamma   90.00
#
_symmetry.space_group_name_H-M   'P 1'
#
loop_
_entity.id
_entity.type
_entity.pdbx_description
1 polymer ?
#
loop_
_entity_poly.entity_id
_entity_poly.type
_entity_poly.pdbx_seq_one_letter_code
_entity_poly.pdbx_strand_id
1 'polypeptide(L)'
;MSQGEVVASFVVPVHPHTVLAPDQNPGWRKLRDAFDEAAQTIQDLEADLLIIYSTTWPSIIGHQIQADPNPEWVMVDHDFHDLGSIPYSFNIDADFAHAWDDANRNRGLQSRCVNYKGFPIDVGSVVALTLLNPDNRIPAVIVSSNMYANRTETTVLAKSCLDVIQAQGRKAVAITAMSLSNRMFTDFIEAKEDKIHSLKDDEWNRKILEFLEQGRLEDVGQLSRTIHRQIRVQKVVAFKPMWWLSAMNGNRNDLTGRVLAYEAIHGAGGAVVHIDPTSTGIGDKEYDEDDVEYFHGERGVLDAADDEEAEPTPQPAPRADANGPELWDPTEADGSVNTEAAPKPVGAYPHARKVGNMLFLSGVGPRQPGTNAIPGGPIHDENGEPLDYDIRAQTHAVVNNVRRIVEEAGASMDQVVDVTTFLVDMKRDFAGYNEVWAETLGKVGPTRTTLAIDALPTPIAVEMKVIVHLGE
;
A
#
# COMPACT_ATOMS: atom_id res chain seq x y z
N MET A 1 -22.00 30.59 -2.36
CA MET A 1 -22.02 29.13 -2.42
C MET A 1 -21.54 28.64 -1.07
N SER A 2 -22.17 27.65 -0.43
CA SER A 2 -21.62 27.06 0.80
C SER A 2 -20.27 26.42 0.46
N GLN A 3 -19.29 26.60 1.32
CA GLN A 3 -18.02 25.90 1.20
C GLN A 3 -18.30 24.40 1.35
N GLY A 4 -17.71 23.54 0.51
CA GLY A 4 -17.88 22.11 0.61
C GLY A 4 -17.24 21.55 1.89
N GLU A 5 -17.77 20.46 2.40
CA GLU A 5 -17.36 19.89 3.68
C GLU A 5 -17.54 18.36 3.74
N VAL A 6 -16.84 17.71 4.64
CA VAL A 6 -17.09 16.33 5.05
C VAL A 6 -18.16 16.36 6.15
N VAL A 7 -19.35 15.85 5.85
CA VAL A 7 -20.50 15.89 6.76
C VAL A 7 -20.58 14.68 7.69
N ALA A 8 -19.93 13.59 7.36
CA ALA A 8 -19.77 12.39 8.19
C ALA A 8 -18.61 11.54 7.70
N SER A 9 -18.11 10.69 8.58
CA SER A 9 -17.11 9.69 8.21
C SER A 9 -17.50 8.32 8.76
N PHE A 10 -17.13 7.24 8.04
CA PHE A 10 -17.42 5.88 8.44
C PHE A 10 -16.20 4.96 8.29
N VAL A 11 -16.09 4.03 9.24
CA VAL A 11 -15.26 2.83 9.11
C VAL A 11 -16.19 1.66 8.87
N VAL A 12 -15.97 0.86 7.83
CA VAL A 12 -16.83 -0.28 7.50
C VAL A 12 -16.02 -1.52 7.11
N PRO A 13 -16.50 -2.74 7.43
CA PRO A 13 -15.80 -3.97 7.08
C PRO A 13 -15.87 -4.27 5.58
N VAL A 14 -14.89 -5.04 5.09
CA VAL A 14 -14.70 -5.33 3.66
C VAL A 14 -15.24 -6.70 3.21
N HIS A 15 -15.60 -7.57 4.15
CA HIS A 15 -15.97 -8.94 3.84
C HIS A 15 -17.39 -9.05 3.26
N PRO A 16 -17.63 -9.92 2.26
CA PRO A 16 -18.92 -10.05 1.59
C PRO A 16 -20.01 -10.72 2.45
N HIS A 17 -19.67 -11.26 3.61
CA HIS A 17 -20.57 -11.97 4.53
C HIS A 17 -21.78 -11.12 4.95
N THR A 18 -21.57 -9.81 5.16
CA THR A 18 -22.63 -8.87 5.52
C THR A 18 -23.67 -8.67 4.42
N VAL A 19 -23.29 -8.93 3.17
CA VAL A 19 -24.19 -8.86 2.00
C VAL A 19 -24.80 -10.22 1.70
N LEU A 20 -23.95 -11.28 1.62
CA LEU A 20 -24.33 -12.57 1.06
C LEU A 20 -24.88 -13.55 2.09
N ALA A 21 -24.43 -13.47 3.34
CA ALA A 21 -24.74 -14.48 4.36
C ALA A 21 -25.00 -13.91 5.77
N PRO A 22 -25.67 -12.75 5.93
CA PRO A 22 -25.80 -12.10 7.23
C PRO A 22 -26.51 -12.99 8.26
N ASP A 23 -27.44 -13.84 7.84
CA ASP A 23 -28.22 -14.71 8.73
C ASP A 23 -27.50 -15.97 9.21
N GLN A 24 -26.33 -16.27 8.66
CA GLN A 24 -25.56 -17.46 9.07
C GLN A 24 -24.85 -17.27 10.41
N ASN A 25 -24.63 -16.01 10.83
CA ASN A 25 -24.00 -15.68 12.10
C ASN A 25 -24.67 -14.44 12.73
N PRO A 26 -25.02 -14.47 14.02
CA PRO A 26 -25.64 -13.30 14.69
C PRO A 26 -24.77 -12.03 14.66
N GLY A 27 -23.43 -12.16 14.69
CA GLY A 27 -22.50 -11.03 14.58
C GLY A 27 -22.52 -10.41 13.18
N TRP A 28 -22.57 -11.23 12.12
CA TRP A 28 -22.69 -10.75 10.75
C TRP A 28 -24.01 -10.01 10.52
N ARG A 29 -25.09 -10.49 11.15
CA ARG A 29 -26.40 -9.80 11.14
C ARG A 29 -26.30 -8.43 11.81
N LYS A 30 -25.70 -8.34 13.00
CA LYS A 30 -25.51 -7.06 13.69
C LYS A 30 -24.68 -6.06 12.85
N LEU A 31 -23.63 -6.52 12.17
CA LEU A 31 -22.87 -5.66 11.27
C LEU A 31 -23.73 -5.19 10.09
N ARG A 32 -24.58 -6.08 9.54
CA ARG A 32 -25.52 -5.69 8.48
C ARG A 32 -26.52 -4.65 8.96
N ASP A 33 -27.12 -4.84 10.13
CA ASP A 33 -28.06 -3.90 10.72
C ASP A 33 -27.39 -2.53 10.98
N ALA A 34 -26.12 -2.54 11.38
CA ALA A 34 -25.30 -1.32 11.53
C ALA A 34 -25.02 -0.61 10.21
N PHE A 35 -24.84 -1.35 9.10
CA PHE A 35 -24.77 -0.74 7.77
C PHE A 35 -26.10 -0.08 7.38
N ASP A 36 -27.25 -0.71 7.68
CA ASP A 36 -28.55 -0.16 7.39
C ASP A 36 -28.78 1.16 8.17
N GLU A 37 -28.34 1.23 9.45
CA GLU A 37 -28.34 2.45 10.24
C GLU A 37 -27.41 3.53 9.66
N ALA A 38 -26.21 3.15 9.23
CA ALA A 38 -25.27 4.07 8.60
C ALA A 38 -25.81 4.62 7.26
N ALA A 39 -26.44 3.79 6.44
CA ALA A 39 -27.10 4.20 5.20
C ALA A 39 -28.21 5.23 5.45
N GLN A 40 -29.03 5.02 6.49
CA GLN A 40 -30.06 5.98 6.88
C GLN A 40 -29.45 7.30 7.33
N THR A 41 -28.36 7.28 8.12
CA THR A 41 -27.64 8.48 8.53
C THR A 41 -27.12 9.28 7.32
N ILE A 42 -26.54 8.59 6.32
CA ILE A 42 -26.05 9.22 5.08
C ILE A 42 -27.19 9.91 4.31
N GLN A 43 -28.38 9.27 4.25
CA GLN A 43 -29.56 9.85 3.61
C GLN A 43 -30.06 11.09 4.37
N ASP A 44 -30.12 11.02 5.69
CA ASP A 44 -30.62 12.12 6.55
C ASP A 44 -29.70 13.35 6.49
N LEU A 45 -28.41 13.18 6.25
CA LEU A 45 -27.43 14.24 6.05
C LEU A 45 -27.53 14.93 4.68
N GLU A 46 -28.32 14.37 3.75
CA GLU A 46 -28.42 14.86 2.37
C GLU A 46 -27.04 14.96 1.69
N ALA A 47 -26.18 13.96 1.94
CA ALA A 47 -24.89 13.88 1.30
C ALA A 47 -25.01 13.74 -0.22
N ASP A 48 -24.14 14.39 -0.96
CA ASP A 48 -24.15 14.40 -2.43
C ASP A 48 -22.92 13.72 -3.04
N LEU A 49 -22.00 13.19 -2.22
CA LEU A 49 -20.80 12.49 -2.64
C LEU A 49 -20.35 11.47 -1.59
N LEU A 50 -20.04 10.24 -2.02
CA LEU A 50 -19.38 9.24 -1.21
C LEU A 50 -17.93 9.08 -1.64
N ILE A 51 -16.98 9.12 -0.72
CA ILE A 51 -15.56 8.93 -1.00
C ILE A 51 -15.07 7.72 -0.24
N ILE A 52 -14.59 6.69 -0.95
CA ILE A 52 -14.17 5.42 -0.38
C ILE A 52 -12.67 5.24 -0.53
N TYR A 53 -11.98 5.10 0.60
CA TYR A 53 -10.62 4.58 0.67
C TYR A 53 -10.69 3.07 0.87
N SER A 54 -10.31 2.28 -0.13
CA SER A 54 -10.44 0.83 -0.05
C SER A 54 -9.13 0.12 0.21
N THR A 55 -9.12 -0.74 1.22
CA THR A 55 -7.97 -1.60 1.55
C THR A 55 -7.89 -2.85 0.69
N THR A 56 -8.98 -3.23 0.03
CA THR A 56 -9.03 -4.39 -0.87
C THR A 56 -8.71 -4.04 -2.32
N TRP A 57 -8.41 -2.78 -2.60
CA TRP A 57 -7.81 -2.34 -3.87
C TRP A 57 -6.37 -1.86 -3.64
N PRO A 58 -5.37 -2.77 -3.52
CA PRO A 58 -3.98 -2.37 -3.38
C PRO A 58 -3.44 -1.85 -4.72
N SER A 59 -2.63 -0.78 -4.68
CA SER A 59 -1.89 -0.28 -5.82
C SER A 59 -0.39 -0.18 -5.53
N ILE A 60 0.44 -0.36 -6.55
CA ILE A 60 1.92 -0.32 -6.43
C ILE A 60 2.52 0.88 -7.16
N ILE A 61 1.83 1.44 -8.13
CA ILE A 61 2.28 2.59 -8.92
C ILE A 61 1.35 3.77 -8.59
N GLY A 62 1.70 4.52 -7.57
CA GLY A 62 0.93 5.68 -7.12
C GLY A 62 -0.49 5.32 -6.64
N HIS A 63 -1.26 6.33 -6.35
CA HIS A 63 -2.68 6.19 -6.02
C HIS A 63 -3.52 6.04 -7.30
N GLN A 64 -4.50 5.16 -7.27
CA GLN A 64 -5.41 4.95 -8.39
C GLN A 64 -6.81 5.36 -7.96
N ILE A 65 -7.51 6.13 -8.80
CA ILE A 65 -8.85 6.63 -8.53
C ILE A 65 -9.77 6.09 -9.61
N GLN A 66 -10.88 5.46 -9.21
CA GLN A 66 -11.87 4.97 -10.17
C GLN A 66 -12.56 6.13 -10.86
N ALA A 67 -12.57 6.11 -12.20
CA ALA A 67 -13.16 7.14 -13.06
C ALA A 67 -13.97 6.56 -14.24
N ASP A 68 -14.30 5.26 -14.24
CA ASP A 68 -15.36 4.76 -15.10
C ASP A 68 -16.70 5.24 -14.50
N PRO A 69 -17.50 6.05 -15.22
CA PRO A 69 -18.69 6.66 -14.63
C PRO A 69 -19.79 5.65 -14.26
N ASN A 70 -19.82 4.49 -14.91
CA ASN A 70 -20.85 3.48 -14.68
C ASN A 70 -20.26 2.06 -14.72
N PRO A 71 -19.37 1.71 -13.75
CA PRO A 71 -18.82 0.37 -13.71
C PRO A 71 -19.92 -0.63 -13.35
N GLU A 72 -20.09 -1.62 -14.21
CA GLU A 72 -21.08 -2.67 -14.06
C GLU A 72 -20.43 -4.04 -14.22
N TRP A 73 -20.60 -4.92 -13.24
CA TRP A 73 -20.04 -6.27 -13.24
C TRP A 73 -20.70 -7.15 -12.20
N VAL A 74 -20.19 -8.36 -12.04
CA VAL A 74 -20.55 -9.29 -10.98
C VAL A 74 -19.30 -9.59 -10.14
N MET A 75 -19.29 -9.15 -8.89
CA MET A 75 -18.22 -9.47 -7.96
C MET A 75 -18.40 -10.89 -7.41
N VAL A 76 -17.34 -11.69 -7.50
CA VAL A 76 -17.18 -12.97 -6.80
C VAL A 76 -15.90 -12.85 -5.99
N ASP A 77 -16.02 -12.98 -4.67
CA ASP A 77 -14.84 -12.90 -3.81
C ASP A 77 -13.95 -14.11 -4.01
N HIS A 78 -12.65 -13.89 -4.07
CA HIS A 78 -11.65 -14.93 -4.32
C HIS A 78 -11.62 -15.99 -3.21
N ASP A 79 -11.69 -15.55 -1.95
CA ASP A 79 -11.58 -16.43 -0.77
C ASP A 79 -12.96 -16.97 -0.35
N PHE A 80 -14.03 -16.26 -0.67
CA PHE A 80 -15.41 -16.56 -0.22
C PHE A 80 -16.38 -16.79 -1.39
N HIS A 81 -15.89 -17.38 -2.48
CA HIS A 81 -16.71 -17.66 -3.68
C HIS A 81 -17.93 -18.56 -3.40
N ASP A 82 -17.83 -19.42 -2.37
CA ASP A 82 -18.94 -20.30 -1.95
C ASP A 82 -20.13 -19.54 -1.38
N LEU A 83 -19.96 -18.30 -0.91
CA LEU A 83 -21.07 -17.46 -0.45
C LEU A 83 -21.94 -16.97 -1.60
N GLY A 84 -21.41 -16.94 -2.84
CA GLY A 84 -22.14 -16.49 -4.01
C GLY A 84 -21.49 -15.28 -4.69
N SER A 85 -22.34 -14.46 -5.32
CA SER A 85 -21.89 -13.30 -6.10
C SER A 85 -22.73 -12.07 -5.83
N ILE A 86 -22.12 -10.88 -5.99
CA ILE A 86 -22.79 -9.59 -5.83
C ILE A 86 -22.79 -8.89 -7.21
N PRO A 87 -23.90 -8.87 -7.95
CA PRO A 87 -24.00 -8.02 -9.13
C PRO A 87 -24.02 -6.55 -8.68
N TYR A 88 -23.27 -5.71 -9.40
CA TYR A 88 -23.21 -4.28 -9.11
C TYR A 88 -23.29 -3.44 -10.39
N SER A 89 -23.83 -2.24 -10.22
CA SER A 89 -23.77 -1.14 -11.18
C SER A 89 -23.72 0.13 -10.36
N PHE A 90 -22.59 0.87 -10.40
CA PHE A 90 -22.39 2.03 -9.56
C PHE A 90 -22.36 3.33 -10.34
N ASN A 91 -22.78 4.41 -9.68
CA ASN A 91 -22.68 5.78 -10.19
C ASN A 91 -21.38 6.40 -9.64
N ILE A 92 -20.36 6.56 -10.50
CA ILE A 92 -19.06 7.14 -10.15
C ILE A 92 -18.97 8.58 -10.63
N ASP A 93 -18.57 9.50 -9.74
CA ASP A 93 -18.28 10.89 -10.11
C ASP A 93 -16.91 10.99 -10.77
N ALA A 94 -16.89 10.73 -12.08
CA ALA A 94 -15.66 10.74 -12.87
C ALA A 94 -15.02 12.14 -12.91
N ASP A 95 -15.82 13.21 -12.93
CA ASP A 95 -15.31 14.58 -12.94
C ASP A 95 -14.61 14.94 -11.63
N PHE A 96 -15.19 14.51 -10.50
CA PHE A 96 -14.52 14.64 -9.19
C PHE A 96 -13.25 13.80 -9.14
N ALA A 97 -13.27 12.57 -9.63
CA ALA A 97 -12.10 11.68 -9.67
C ALA A 97 -10.93 12.33 -10.44
N HIS A 98 -11.20 12.93 -11.62
CA HIS A 98 -10.20 13.65 -12.38
C HIS A 98 -9.68 14.90 -11.67
N ALA A 99 -10.56 15.70 -11.08
CA ALA A 99 -10.15 16.87 -10.30
C ALA A 99 -9.26 16.51 -9.10
N TRP A 100 -9.58 15.38 -8.42
CA TRP A 100 -8.76 14.88 -7.32
C TRP A 100 -7.40 14.37 -7.79
N ASP A 101 -7.36 13.67 -8.92
CA ASP A 101 -6.11 13.23 -9.54
C ASP A 101 -5.21 14.44 -9.91
N ASP A 102 -5.77 15.51 -10.47
CA ASP A 102 -5.04 16.74 -10.78
C ASP A 102 -4.54 17.43 -9.49
N ALA A 103 -5.36 17.52 -8.44
CA ALA A 103 -4.96 18.07 -7.15
C ALA A 103 -3.82 17.25 -6.51
N ASN A 104 -3.86 15.91 -6.61
CA ASN A 104 -2.78 15.04 -6.15
C ASN A 104 -1.47 15.33 -6.88
N ARG A 105 -1.51 15.39 -8.20
CA ARG A 105 -0.31 15.66 -9.02
C ARG A 105 0.27 17.04 -8.76
N ASN A 106 -0.58 18.04 -8.55
CA ASN A 106 -0.15 19.40 -8.19
C ASN A 106 0.58 19.46 -6.82
N ARG A 107 0.28 18.49 -5.92
CA ARG A 107 0.99 18.30 -4.65
C ARG A 107 2.17 17.32 -4.73
N GLY A 108 2.56 16.88 -5.94
CA GLY A 108 3.68 15.98 -6.16
C GLY A 108 3.39 14.50 -5.90
N LEU A 109 2.14 14.10 -5.65
CA LEU A 109 1.78 12.69 -5.52
C LEU A 109 1.69 12.02 -6.88
N GLN A 110 2.20 10.79 -6.97
CA GLN A 110 1.91 9.92 -8.09
C GLN A 110 0.46 9.43 -7.98
N SER A 111 -0.37 9.86 -8.92
CA SER A 111 -1.78 9.51 -8.95
C SER A 111 -2.24 9.37 -10.40
N ARG A 112 -3.29 8.60 -10.62
CA ARG A 112 -3.96 8.46 -11.91
C ARG A 112 -5.38 7.96 -11.79
N CYS A 113 -6.24 8.40 -12.70
CA CYS A 113 -7.56 7.84 -12.89
C CYS A 113 -7.50 6.50 -13.65
N VAL A 114 -8.39 5.58 -13.25
CA VAL A 114 -8.63 4.30 -13.92
C VAL A 114 -10.05 4.34 -14.50
N ASN A 115 -10.16 4.34 -15.82
CA ASN A 115 -11.43 4.42 -16.55
C ASN A 115 -11.57 3.32 -17.62
N TYR A 116 -10.92 2.18 -17.41
CA TYR A 116 -11.04 1.06 -18.34
C TYR A 116 -12.39 0.37 -18.17
N LYS A 117 -13.14 0.27 -19.24
CA LYS A 117 -14.40 -0.48 -19.26
C LYS A 117 -14.14 -1.94 -18.84
N GLY A 118 -14.89 -2.39 -17.82
CA GLY A 118 -14.73 -3.73 -17.27
C GLY A 118 -13.58 -3.88 -16.26
N PHE A 119 -12.97 -2.77 -15.81
CA PHE A 119 -12.08 -2.83 -14.65
C PHE A 119 -12.90 -3.16 -13.40
N PRO A 120 -12.61 -4.27 -12.70
CA PRO A 120 -13.44 -4.71 -11.59
C PRO A 120 -13.32 -3.76 -10.40
N ILE A 121 -14.46 -3.51 -9.75
CA ILE A 121 -14.48 -2.85 -8.43
C ILE A 121 -14.14 -3.91 -7.37
N ASP A 122 -13.29 -3.55 -6.45
CA ASP A 122 -12.83 -4.43 -5.37
C ASP A 122 -13.96 -4.76 -4.37
N VAL A 123 -13.80 -5.87 -3.65
CA VAL A 123 -14.83 -6.41 -2.76
C VAL A 123 -15.24 -5.42 -1.66
N GLY A 124 -14.28 -4.72 -1.04
CA GLY A 124 -14.59 -3.77 0.05
C GLY A 124 -15.43 -2.61 -0.44
N SER A 125 -15.11 -2.07 -1.62
CA SER A 125 -15.91 -1.01 -2.25
C SER A 125 -17.28 -1.50 -2.69
N VAL A 126 -17.38 -2.72 -3.23
CA VAL A 126 -18.68 -3.33 -3.59
C VAL A 126 -19.56 -3.50 -2.35
N VAL A 127 -19.03 -4.05 -1.26
CA VAL A 127 -19.76 -4.21 0.01
C VAL A 127 -20.21 -2.86 0.53
N ALA A 128 -19.30 -1.87 0.61
CA ALA A 128 -19.62 -0.55 1.13
C ALA A 128 -20.71 0.14 0.32
N LEU A 129 -20.59 0.20 -1.00
CA LEU A 129 -21.57 0.86 -1.86
C LEU A 129 -22.92 0.14 -1.88
N THR A 130 -22.91 -1.20 -1.93
CA THR A 130 -24.16 -1.99 -1.92
C THR A 130 -24.97 -1.75 -0.64
N LEU A 131 -24.30 -1.59 0.51
CA LEU A 131 -24.98 -1.46 1.80
C LEU A 131 -25.25 0.00 2.20
N LEU A 132 -24.32 0.93 1.91
CA LEU A 132 -24.46 2.34 2.30
C LEU A 132 -25.24 3.19 1.28
N ASN A 133 -25.31 2.75 0.04
CA ASN A 133 -25.99 3.46 -1.06
C ASN A 133 -26.87 2.50 -1.90
N PRO A 134 -27.80 1.78 -1.26
CA PRO A 134 -28.54 0.69 -1.91
C PRO A 134 -29.35 1.14 -3.13
N ASP A 135 -29.80 2.39 -3.15
CA ASP A 135 -30.52 2.98 -4.29
C ASP A 135 -29.56 3.55 -5.36
N ASN A 136 -28.26 3.51 -5.15
CA ASN A 136 -27.23 4.05 -6.04
C ASN A 136 -27.47 5.51 -6.49
N ARG A 137 -28.10 6.33 -5.60
CA ARG A 137 -28.46 7.72 -5.91
C ARG A 137 -27.34 8.70 -5.70
N ILE A 138 -26.46 8.44 -4.73
CA ILE A 138 -25.34 9.31 -4.41
C ILE A 138 -24.14 8.87 -5.26
N PRO A 139 -23.54 9.76 -6.09
CA PRO A 139 -22.32 9.42 -6.81
C PRO A 139 -21.18 9.11 -5.85
N ALA A 140 -20.30 8.19 -6.24
CA ALA A 140 -19.18 7.76 -5.42
C ALA A 140 -17.84 8.00 -6.12
N VAL A 141 -16.77 8.09 -5.35
CA VAL A 141 -15.39 8.04 -5.82
C VAL A 141 -14.63 7.04 -4.96
N ILE A 142 -13.85 6.17 -5.61
CA ILE A 142 -13.10 5.12 -4.93
C ILE A 142 -11.61 5.35 -5.18
N VAL A 143 -10.82 5.32 -4.12
CA VAL A 143 -9.35 5.40 -4.20
C VAL A 143 -8.70 4.14 -3.64
N SER A 144 -7.65 3.71 -4.33
CA SER A 144 -6.84 2.56 -3.94
C SER A 144 -5.94 2.84 -2.74
N SER A 145 -5.58 1.79 -2.01
CA SER A 145 -4.51 1.83 -1.00
C SER A 145 -3.15 1.60 -1.66
N ASN A 146 -2.33 2.65 -1.79
CA ASN A 146 -0.98 2.50 -2.31
C ASN A 146 -0.09 1.76 -1.30
N MET A 147 0.52 0.64 -1.71
CA MET A 147 1.35 -0.20 -0.85
C MET A 147 2.56 0.53 -0.29
N TYR A 148 3.15 1.43 -1.06
CA TYR A 148 4.38 2.15 -0.70
C TYR A 148 4.14 3.52 -0.06
N ALA A 149 2.91 4.04 -0.09
CA ALA A 149 2.60 5.31 0.54
C ALA A 149 2.88 5.24 2.05
N ASN A 150 3.56 6.25 2.55
CA ASN A 150 3.74 6.47 3.98
C ASN A 150 2.58 7.32 4.54
N ARG A 151 2.68 7.73 5.81
CA ARG A 151 1.66 8.56 6.45
C ARG A 151 1.55 9.93 5.80
N THR A 152 2.67 10.57 5.49
CA THR A 152 2.72 11.89 4.84
C THR A 152 1.99 11.87 3.49
N GLU A 153 2.33 10.92 2.61
CA GLU A 153 1.66 10.79 1.30
C GLU A 153 0.16 10.51 1.44
N THR A 154 -0.22 9.69 2.44
CA THR A 154 -1.62 9.38 2.71
C THR A 154 -2.39 10.61 3.23
N THR A 155 -1.76 11.43 4.05
CA THR A 155 -2.31 12.70 4.54
C THR A 155 -2.46 13.72 3.41
N VAL A 156 -1.46 13.84 2.52
CA VAL A 156 -1.54 14.71 1.34
C VAL A 156 -2.64 14.27 0.39
N LEU A 157 -2.83 12.96 0.20
CA LEU A 157 -3.95 12.42 -0.59
C LEU A 157 -5.31 12.88 -0.05
N ALA A 158 -5.50 12.84 1.28
CA ALA A 158 -6.72 13.33 1.93
C ALA A 158 -6.90 14.85 1.76
N LYS A 159 -5.81 15.63 1.96
CA LYS A 159 -5.86 17.09 1.79
C LYS A 159 -6.24 17.49 0.36
N SER A 160 -5.64 16.85 -0.65
CA SER A 160 -6.02 17.07 -2.06
C SER A 160 -7.51 16.79 -2.31
N CYS A 161 -8.06 15.75 -1.65
CA CYS A 161 -9.49 15.46 -1.72
C CYS A 161 -10.34 16.57 -1.11
N LEU A 162 -9.95 17.05 0.09
CA LEU A 162 -10.65 18.14 0.78
C LEU A 162 -10.66 19.43 -0.05
N ASP A 163 -9.56 19.78 -0.71
CA ASP A 163 -9.50 20.96 -1.58
C ASP A 163 -10.53 20.87 -2.71
N VAL A 164 -10.68 19.69 -3.32
CA VAL A 164 -11.69 19.48 -4.39
C VAL A 164 -13.11 19.53 -3.82
N ILE A 165 -13.37 18.91 -2.65
CA ILE A 165 -14.66 19.00 -1.96
C ILE A 165 -15.03 20.46 -1.74
N GLN A 166 -14.11 21.27 -1.18
CA GLN A 166 -14.32 22.68 -0.88
C GLN A 166 -14.53 23.50 -2.16
N ALA A 167 -13.70 23.28 -3.18
CA ALA A 167 -13.80 24.02 -4.44
C ALA A 167 -15.11 23.74 -5.18
N GLN A 168 -15.63 22.51 -5.09
CA GLN A 168 -16.88 22.13 -5.75
C GLN A 168 -18.12 22.32 -4.87
N GLY A 169 -17.96 22.71 -3.61
CA GLY A 169 -19.08 22.94 -2.67
C GLY A 169 -19.86 21.68 -2.33
N ARG A 170 -19.18 20.49 -2.27
CA ARG A 170 -19.83 19.19 -2.06
C ARG A 170 -20.06 18.89 -0.58
N LYS A 171 -21.16 18.18 -0.30
CA LYS A 171 -21.42 17.54 1.00
C LYS A 171 -20.95 16.08 0.94
N ALA A 172 -19.72 15.83 1.33
CA ALA A 172 -19.09 14.53 1.17
C ALA A 172 -19.18 13.67 2.42
N VAL A 173 -19.30 12.35 2.24
CA VAL A 173 -19.10 11.34 3.28
C VAL A 173 -17.80 10.61 3.02
N ALA A 174 -16.88 10.61 3.99
CA ALA A 174 -15.62 9.88 3.91
C ALA A 174 -15.76 8.47 4.50
N ILE A 175 -15.41 7.45 3.73
CA ILE A 175 -15.60 6.04 4.10
C ILE A 175 -14.27 5.32 3.98
N THR A 176 -13.86 4.61 5.03
CA THR A 176 -12.77 3.65 4.97
C THR A 176 -13.32 2.23 4.99
N ALA A 177 -13.14 1.50 3.88
CA ALA A 177 -13.43 0.08 3.80
C ALA A 177 -12.22 -0.73 4.28
N MET A 178 -12.28 -1.25 5.51
CA MET A 178 -11.18 -1.96 6.15
C MET A 178 -11.65 -2.92 7.25
N SER A 179 -10.77 -3.84 7.64
CA SER A 179 -10.90 -4.59 8.90
C SER A 179 -9.90 -4.05 9.92
N LEU A 180 -10.28 -3.96 11.20
CA LEU A 180 -9.39 -3.51 12.28
C LEU A 180 -8.22 -4.46 12.48
N SER A 181 -8.48 -5.78 12.40
CA SER A 181 -7.46 -6.83 12.34
C SER A 181 -7.83 -7.83 11.26
N ASN A 182 -6.84 -8.34 10.52
CA ASN A 182 -7.05 -9.33 9.49
C ASN A 182 -5.78 -10.19 9.32
N ARG A 183 -5.94 -11.50 9.42
CA ARG A 183 -4.83 -12.45 9.28
C ARG A 183 -4.79 -13.16 7.94
N MET A 184 -5.72 -12.88 7.05
CA MET A 184 -5.81 -13.53 5.74
C MET A 184 -5.86 -15.07 5.88
N PHE A 185 -6.90 -15.57 6.54
CA PHE A 185 -7.08 -17.01 6.64
C PHE A 185 -7.50 -17.60 5.31
N THR A 186 -6.89 -18.72 4.99
CA THR A 186 -7.26 -19.59 3.86
C THR A 186 -8.08 -20.79 4.31
N ASP A 187 -8.13 -21.05 5.63
CA ASP A 187 -8.88 -22.17 6.17
C ASP A 187 -10.36 -21.82 6.34
N PHE A 188 -11.23 -22.77 6.03
CA PHE A 188 -12.66 -22.60 6.24
C PHE A 188 -12.98 -22.45 7.73
N ILE A 189 -13.77 -21.44 8.08
CA ILE A 189 -14.30 -21.20 9.43
C ILE A 189 -15.82 -21.38 9.38
N GLU A 190 -16.34 -22.29 10.18
CA GLU A 190 -17.78 -22.45 10.33
C GLU A 190 -18.41 -21.16 10.87
N ALA A 191 -19.47 -20.66 10.24
CA ALA A 191 -20.09 -19.39 10.60
C ALA A 191 -20.41 -19.28 12.10
N LYS A 192 -20.84 -20.37 12.72
CA LYS A 192 -21.21 -20.43 14.15
C LYS A 192 -20.01 -20.38 15.09
N GLU A 193 -18.82 -20.70 14.59
CA GLU A 193 -17.57 -20.74 15.35
C GLU A 193 -16.71 -19.51 15.10
N ASP A 194 -17.18 -18.58 14.28
CA ASP A 194 -16.45 -17.37 13.92
C ASP A 194 -16.17 -16.52 15.16
N LYS A 195 -14.91 -16.15 15.33
CA LYS A 195 -14.41 -15.31 16.43
C LYS A 195 -13.15 -14.57 15.97
N ILE A 196 -12.86 -13.46 16.61
CA ILE A 196 -11.57 -12.78 16.39
C ILE A 196 -10.43 -13.77 16.62
N HIS A 197 -9.50 -13.83 15.70
CA HIS A 197 -8.47 -14.86 15.63
C HIS A 197 -7.65 -15.01 16.91
N SER A 198 -7.31 -13.89 17.58
CA SER A 198 -6.56 -13.94 18.84
C SER A 198 -7.10 -12.92 19.82
N LEU A 199 -6.93 -13.23 21.14
CA LEU A 199 -7.26 -12.28 22.20
C LEU A 199 -6.50 -10.95 22.05
N LYS A 200 -5.26 -11.01 21.61
CA LYS A 200 -4.45 -9.82 21.39
C LYS A 200 -4.99 -8.93 20.27
N ASP A 201 -5.47 -9.52 19.17
CA ASP A 201 -6.10 -8.76 18.10
C ASP A 201 -7.40 -8.11 18.61
N ASP A 202 -8.22 -8.84 19.40
CA ASP A 202 -9.46 -8.31 19.99
C ASP A 202 -9.18 -7.16 20.97
N GLU A 203 -8.18 -7.30 21.85
CA GLU A 203 -7.78 -6.24 22.79
C GLU A 203 -7.39 -4.95 22.06
N TRP A 204 -6.57 -5.05 21.01
CA TRP A 204 -6.18 -3.88 20.21
C TRP A 204 -7.33 -3.31 19.39
N ASN A 205 -8.19 -4.15 18.82
CA ASN A 205 -9.38 -3.68 18.11
C ASN A 205 -10.28 -2.86 19.05
N ARG A 206 -10.49 -3.34 20.28
CA ARG A 206 -11.27 -2.61 21.30
C ARG A 206 -10.61 -1.30 21.71
N LYS A 207 -9.27 -1.26 21.80
CA LYS A 207 -8.55 -0.01 22.09
C LYS A 207 -8.71 1.02 20.96
N ILE A 208 -8.64 0.59 19.72
CA ILE A 208 -8.90 1.47 18.56
C ILE A 208 -10.35 1.98 18.61
N LEU A 209 -11.32 1.08 18.87
CA LEU A 209 -12.72 1.45 18.95
C LEU A 209 -13.03 2.42 20.09
N GLU A 210 -12.35 2.28 21.24
CA GLU A 210 -12.44 3.23 22.36
C GLU A 210 -12.04 4.65 21.91
N PHE A 211 -10.92 4.80 21.19
CA PHE A 211 -10.51 6.10 20.65
C PHE A 211 -11.47 6.62 19.59
N LEU A 212 -11.95 5.75 18.70
CA LEU A 212 -12.94 6.14 17.70
C LEU A 212 -14.26 6.60 18.33
N GLU A 213 -14.73 5.92 19.38
CA GLU A 213 -15.94 6.28 20.11
C GLU A 213 -15.79 7.62 20.85
N GLN A 214 -14.58 7.93 21.29
CA GLN A 214 -14.24 9.22 21.88
C GLN A 214 -14.00 10.32 20.83
N GLY A 215 -14.06 10.00 19.53
CA GLY A 215 -13.81 10.95 18.46
C GLY A 215 -12.33 11.35 18.28
N ARG A 216 -11.40 10.55 18.82
CA ARG A 216 -9.96 10.82 18.87
C ARG A 216 -9.24 10.22 17.66
N LEU A 217 -9.55 10.73 16.47
CA LEU A 217 -9.00 10.19 15.21
C LEU A 217 -7.50 10.42 15.06
N GLU A 218 -6.97 11.54 15.51
CA GLU A 218 -5.53 11.82 15.45
C GLU A 218 -4.75 10.84 16.31
N ASP A 219 -5.23 10.56 17.52
CA ASP A 219 -4.61 9.57 18.41
C ASP A 219 -4.65 8.15 17.84
N VAL A 220 -5.71 7.76 17.13
CA VAL A 220 -5.74 6.48 16.39
C VAL A 220 -4.64 6.47 15.32
N GLY A 221 -4.47 7.57 14.60
CA GLY A 221 -3.41 7.73 13.62
C GLY A 221 -2.01 7.55 14.24
N GLN A 222 -1.76 8.12 15.41
CA GLN A 222 -0.50 8.00 16.16
C GLN A 222 -0.32 6.59 16.74
N LEU A 223 -1.34 6.06 17.40
CA LEU A 223 -1.34 4.72 17.99
C LEU A 223 -1.03 3.62 16.96
N SER A 224 -1.40 3.83 15.71
CA SER A 224 -1.16 2.88 14.62
C SER A 224 0.31 2.52 14.45
N ARG A 225 1.25 3.42 14.76
CA ARG A 225 2.69 3.16 14.71
C ARG A 225 3.13 2.05 15.66
N THR A 226 2.51 1.99 16.82
CA THR A 226 2.81 0.99 17.86
C THR A 226 2.07 -0.31 17.59
N ILE A 227 0.79 -0.22 17.29
CA ILE A 227 -0.10 -1.37 17.11
C ILE A 227 0.31 -2.20 15.89
N HIS A 228 0.71 -1.57 14.80
CA HIS A 228 1.04 -2.25 13.54
C HIS A 228 2.15 -3.31 13.71
N ARG A 229 3.00 -3.20 14.72
CA ARG A 229 4.01 -4.21 15.07
C ARG A 229 3.45 -5.38 15.86
N GLN A 230 2.30 -5.21 16.47
CA GLN A 230 1.72 -6.13 17.45
C GLN A 230 0.51 -6.90 16.96
N ILE A 231 -0.32 -6.28 16.14
CA ILE A 231 -1.42 -6.94 15.45
C ILE A 231 -1.07 -7.19 13.98
N ARG A 232 -1.59 -8.29 13.46
CA ARG A 232 -1.48 -8.57 12.03
C ARG A 232 -2.64 -7.89 11.29
N VAL A 233 -2.51 -6.60 11.10
CA VAL A 233 -3.16 -5.95 9.97
C VAL A 233 -2.44 -6.40 8.70
N GLN A 234 -3.12 -6.49 7.59
CA GLN A 234 -2.47 -6.74 6.30
C GLN A 234 -1.26 -5.80 6.18
N LYS A 235 -0.04 -6.35 6.13
CA LYS A 235 1.21 -5.55 6.08
C LYS A 235 1.20 -4.51 4.95
N VAL A 236 0.48 -4.81 3.88
CA VAL A 236 0.35 -4.00 2.68
C VAL A 236 -0.47 -2.73 2.93
N VAL A 237 -1.46 -2.82 3.78
CA VAL A 237 -2.41 -1.72 4.01
C VAL A 237 -2.05 -0.94 5.27
N ALA A 238 -1.49 -1.61 6.28
CA ALA A 238 -1.23 -1.06 7.59
C ALA A 238 -2.44 -0.26 8.12
N PHE A 239 -2.19 0.90 8.72
CA PHE A 239 -3.26 1.79 9.19
C PHE A 239 -3.51 2.99 8.26
N LYS A 240 -3.10 2.92 7.00
CA LYS A 240 -3.30 3.99 6.01
C LYS A 240 -4.75 4.50 5.94
N PRO A 241 -5.78 3.64 6.00
CA PRO A 241 -7.16 4.12 6.04
C PRO A 241 -7.46 5.02 7.23
N MET A 242 -6.87 4.73 8.41
CA MET A 242 -7.03 5.57 9.59
C MET A 242 -6.28 6.89 9.48
N TRP A 243 -5.09 6.90 8.88
CA TRP A 243 -4.37 8.14 8.58
C TRP A 243 -5.12 9.02 7.59
N TRP A 244 -5.68 8.39 6.54
CA TRP A 244 -6.50 9.10 5.57
C TRP A 244 -7.77 9.65 6.22
N LEU A 245 -8.48 8.84 7.01
CA LEU A 245 -9.72 9.26 7.68
C LEU A 245 -9.47 10.39 8.68
N SER A 246 -8.38 10.32 9.45
CA SER A 246 -7.96 11.40 10.36
C SER A 246 -7.73 12.69 9.59
N ALA A 247 -6.98 12.63 8.49
CA ALA A 247 -6.68 13.79 7.66
C ALA A 247 -7.94 14.36 6.97
N MET A 248 -8.88 13.52 6.53
CA MET A 248 -10.19 13.96 6.00
C MET A 248 -11.03 14.72 7.04
N ASN A 249 -10.76 14.51 8.32
CA ASN A 249 -11.42 15.20 9.44
C ASN A 249 -10.51 16.25 10.12
N GLY A 250 -9.43 16.68 9.44
CA GLY A 250 -8.55 17.75 9.91
C GLY A 250 -7.59 17.35 11.02
N ASN A 251 -7.26 16.06 11.17
CA ASN A 251 -6.38 15.51 12.22
C ASN A 251 -6.80 15.95 13.62
N ARG A 252 -8.05 15.69 13.98
CA ARG A 252 -8.70 16.19 15.20
C ARG A 252 -8.99 15.07 16.19
N ASN A 253 -9.02 15.42 17.47
CA ASN A 253 -9.37 14.56 18.61
C ASN A 253 -10.64 15.01 19.37
N ASP A 254 -11.39 15.94 18.81
CA ASP A 254 -12.59 16.53 19.41
C ASP A 254 -13.88 16.22 18.64
N LEU A 255 -13.88 15.14 17.89
CA LEU A 255 -15.02 14.69 17.10
C LEU A 255 -16.02 13.90 17.96
N THR A 256 -17.17 13.57 17.39
CA THR A 256 -18.11 12.66 18.04
C THR A 256 -18.11 11.31 17.32
N GLY A 257 -17.67 10.27 18.02
CA GLY A 257 -17.65 8.91 17.49
C GLY A 257 -18.78 8.04 18.05
N ARG A 258 -19.22 7.07 17.27
CA ARG A 258 -20.19 6.05 17.68
C ARG A 258 -19.89 4.71 17.03
N VAL A 259 -19.59 3.70 17.83
CA VAL A 259 -19.44 2.32 17.38
C VAL A 259 -20.83 1.71 17.23
N LEU A 260 -21.29 1.49 15.98
CA LEU A 260 -22.59 0.91 15.69
C LEU A 260 -22.58 -0.60 15.87
N ALA A 261 -21.52 -1.26 15.45
CA ALA A 261 -21.26 -2.68 15.68
C ALA A 261 -19.77 -3.02 15.63
N TYR A 262 -19.38 -4.04 16.37
CA TYR A 262 -18.07 -4.70 16.28
C TYR A 262 -18.26 -6.20 16.48
N GLU A 263 -17.89 -6.99 15.48
CA GLU A 263 -18.05 -8.45 15.47
C GLU A 263 -16.91 -9.11 14.66
N ALA A 264 -16.74 -10.41 14.85
CA ALA A 264 -15.84 -11.19 14.00
C ALA A 264 -16.46 -11.41 12.63
N ILE A 265 -15.61 -11.33 11.59
CA ILE A 265 -15.94 -11.80 10.25
C ILE A 265 -14.77 -12.63 9.74
N HIS A 266 -14.98 -13.94 9.66
CA HIS A 266 -13.95 -14.90 9.24
C HIS A 266 -12.61 -14.69 9.94
N GLY A 267 -12.67 -14.57 11.28
CA GLY A 267 -11.51 -14.34 12.13
C GLY A 267 -10.98 -12.89 12.15
N ALA A 268 -11.45 -12.03 11.27
CA ALA A 268 -11.09 -10.62 11.22
C ALA A 268 -11.98 -9.77 12.13
N GLY A 269 -11.48 -8.61 12.56
CA GLY A 269 -12.24 -7.61 13.32
C GLY A 269 -13.04 -6.69 12.40
N GLY A 270 -14.35 -6.96 12.23
CA GLY A 270 -15.25 -6.12 11.47
C GLY A 270 -15.92 -5.08 12.37
N ALA A 271 -15.90 -3.81 11.99
CA ALA A 271 -16.58 -2.74 12.71
C ALA A 271 -17.34 -1.81 11.76
N VAL A 272 -18.48 -1.31 12.20
CA VAL A 272 -19.16 -0.17 11.61
C VAL A 272 -19.13 0.95 12.63
N VAL A 273 -18.42 2.04 12.28
CA VAL A 273 -18.22 3.20 13.16
C VAL A 273 -18.66 4.45 12.41
N HIS A 274 -19.42 5.29 13.04
CA HIS A 274 -19.81 6.61 12.57
C HIS A 274 -19.00 7.68 13.31
N ILE A 275 -18.40 8.61 12.58
CA ILE A 275 -17.72 9.79 13.11
C ILE A 275 -18.46 11.01 12.57
N ASP A 276 -19.01 11.80 13.48
CA ASP A 276 -19.60 13.10 13.23
C ASP A 276 -18.52 14.19 13.37
N PRO A 277 -18.31 15.05 12.39
CA PRO A 277 -17.30 16.12 12.42
C PRO A 277 -17.59 17.22 13.42
N THR A 278 -18.78 17.24 14.07
CA THR A 278 -19.13 18.23 15.08
C THR A 278 -18.18 18.16 16.26
N SER A 279 -17.54 19.31 16.57
CA SER A 279 -16.61 19.41 17.69
C SER A 279 -17.31 19.24 19.04
N THR A 280 -16.77 18.38 19.89
CA THR A 280 -17.19 18.28 21.29
C THR A 280 -16.57 19.37 22.17
N GLY A 281 -15.60 20.13 21.64
CA GLY A 281 -14.85 21.17 22.36
C GLY A 281 -13.85 20.63 23.39
N ILE A 282 -13.73 19.30 23.53
CA ILE A 282 -12.83 18.64 24.47
C ILE A 282 -11.97 17.67 23.65
N GLY A 283 -10.83 18.16 23.16
CA GLY A 283 -9.80 17.29 22.57
C GLY A 283 -8.75 16.97 23.61
N ASP A 284 -8.68 15.72 24.07
CA ASP A 284 -7.56 15.23 24.85
C ASP A 284 -6.53 14.59 23.90
N LYS A 285 -5.24 14.88 24.10
CA LYS A 285 -4.16 14.35 23.27
C LYS A 285 -3.34 13.42 24.15
N GLU A 286 -3.44 12.12 23.91
CA GLU A 286 -2.61 11.13 24.59
C GLU A 286 -1.19 11.08 23.99
N TYR A 287 -1.05 11.46 22.72
CA TYR A 287 0.23 11.53 22.02
C TYR A 287 0.63 12.99 21.83
N ASP A 288 1.83 13.32 22.31
CA ASP A 288 2.34 14.69 22.33
C ASP A 288 2.65 15.18 20.90
N GLU A 289 2.36 16.44 20.66
CA GLU A 289 2.72 17.14 19.41
C GLU A 289 4.24 17.30 19.24
N ASP A 290 5.02 17.02 20.29
CA ASP A 290 6.50 17.08 20.29
C ASP A 290 7.16 15.84 19.66
N ASP A 291 6.42 14.91 19.04
CA ASP A 291 7.00 13.84 18.24
C ASP A 291 7.74 14.43 17.03
N VAL A 292 9.06 14.31 17.04
CA VAL A 292 9.96 14.88 16.03
C VAL A 292 9.61 14.44 14.61
N GLU A 293 9.09 13.22 14.44
CA GLU A 293 8.64 12.69 13.14
C GLU A 293 7.39 13.42 12.63
N TYR A 294 6.47 13.77 13.53
CA TYR A 294 5.27 14.53 13.20
C TYR A 294 5.62 15.97 12.78
N PHE A 295 6.51 16.64 13.51
CA PHE A 295 6.86 18.04 13.25
C PHE A 295 7.75 18.25 12.02
N HIS A 296 8.70 17.36 11.75
CA HIS A 296 9.69 17.57 10.70
C HIS A 296 9.35 16.92 9.37
N GLY A 297 8.49 15.89 9.34
CA GLY A 297 8.17 15.15 8.11
C GLY A 297 6.84 15.52 7.47
N GLU A 298 5.78 15.67 8.28
CA GLU A 298 4.41 15.74 7.76
C GLU A 298 3.85 17.17 7.67
N ARG A 299 4.21 18.02 8.63
CA ARG A 299 3.66 19.39 8.70
C ARG A 299 4.18 20.28 7.60
N GLY A 300 5.46 20.20 7.25
CA GLY A 300 6.06 20.99 6.18
C GLY A 300 5.42 20.75 4.81
N VAL A 301 4.94 19.53 4.54
CA VAL A 301 4.23 19.19 3.28
C VAL A 301 2.81 19.75 3.27
N LEU A 302 2.15 19.81 4.43
CA LEU A 302 0.80 20.36 4.56
C LEU A 302 0.80 21.90 4.48
N ASP A 303 1.75 22.53 5.15
CA ASP A 303 1.86 24.00 5.24
C ASP A 303 2.39 24.61 3.93
N ALA A 304 3.30 23.96 3.23
CA ALA A 304 3.86 24.45 1.96
C ALA A 304 2.84 24.63 0.81
N ALA A 305 1.63 24.11 0.96
CA ALA A 305 0.57 24.28 -0.02
C ALA A 305 -0.34 25.51 0.26
N ASP A 306 -0.26 26.05 1.47
CA ASP A 306 -1.08 27.18 1.91
C ASP A 306 -0.29 28.54 1.92
N ASP A 307 1.04 28.49 1.76
CA ASP A 307 1.89 29.69 1.66
C ASP A 307 1.92 30.21 0.22
N GLU A 308 1.06 31.18 -0.08
CA GLU A 308 1.07 31.93 -1.34
C GLU A 308 2.36 32.83 -1.53
N GLU A 309 3.31 32.81 -0.59
CA GLU A 309 4.55 33.60 -0.64
C GLU A 309 5.85 32.72 -0.71
N ALA A 310 5.77 31.42 -0.93
CA ALA A 310 6.97 30.67 -1.28
C ALA A 310 7.42 31.12 -2.69
N GLU A 311 8.65 31.58 -2.81
CA GLU A 311 9.26 31.87 -4.11
C GLU A 311 8.94 30.71 -5.07
N PRO A 312 8.46 30.97 -6.29
CA PRO A 312 8.03 29.93 -7.18
C PRO A 312 9.18 28.95 -7.36
N THR A 313 8.97 27.71 -6.89
CA THR A 313 9.79 26.59 -7.34
C THR A 313 9.85 26.70 -8.84
N PRO A 314 11.03 26.68 -9.49
CA PRO A 314 11.12 26.88 -10.92
C PRO A 314 10.11 25.96 -11.58
N GLN A 315 9.12 26.54 -12.23
CA GLN A 315 8.16 25.80 -13.03
C GLN A 315 8.99 24.93 -13.96
N PRO A 316 8.65 23.63 -14.13
CA PRO A 316 9.26 22.85 -15.19
C PRO A 316 9.07 23.66 -16.47
N ALA A 317 10.18 23.94 -17.16
CA ALA A 317 10.20 24.74 -18.37
C ALA A 317 9.05 24.28 -19.30
N PRO A 318 8.34 25.22 -19.96
CA PRO A 318 7.25 24.86 -20.86
C PRO A 318 7.77 23.80 -21.83
N ARG A 319 7.04 22.70 -21.95
CA ARG A 319 7.36 21.62 -22.89
C ARG A 319 7.52 22.24 -24.28
N ALA A 320 8.72 22.15 -24.80
CA ALA A 320 9.01 22.56 -26.15
C ALA A 320 8.19 21.69 -27.12
N ASP A 321 7.70 22.34 -28.16
CA ASP A 321 6.84 21.78 -29.18
C ASP A 321 7.39 20.53 -29.89
N ALA A 322 6.48 19.59 -30.15
CA ALA A 322 6.38 18.71 -31.33
C ALA A 322 7.54 17.83 -31.80
N ASN A 323 8.68 17.69 -31.04
CA ASN A 323 9.79 16.81 -31.47
C ASN A 323 10.11 15.66 -30.48
N GLY A 324 9.11 15.19 -29.73
CA GLY A 324 9.25 14.11 -28.74
C GLY A 324 9.55 14.66 -27.33
N PRO A 325 9.23 13.89 -26.27
CA PRO A 325 9.54 14.32 -24.91
C PRO A 325 11.07 14.48 -24.79
N GLU A 326 11.49 15.66 -24.34
CA GLU A 326 12.86 15.85 -23.89
C GLU A 326 13.11 14.85 -22.73
N LEU A 327 13.95 13.86 -23.00
CA LEU A 327 14.31 12.87 -21.99
C LEU A 327 15.00 13.61 -20.86
N TRP A 328 14.57 13.38 -19.61
CA TRP A 328 15.27 13.82 -18.43
C TRP A 328 16.75 13.44 -18.55
N ASP A 329 17.66 14.42 -18.59
CA ASP A 329 19.10 14.20 -18.61
C ASP A 329 19.57 13.98 -17.17
N PRO A 330 19.91 12.73 -16.79
CA PRO A 330 20.42 12.46 -15.46
C PRO A 330 21.83 13.09 -15.36
N THR A 331 21.95 14.19 -14.61
CA THR A 331 23.25 14.62 -14.09
C THR A 331 23.89 13.41 -13.43
N GLU A 332 25.19 13.15 -13.68
CA GLU A 332 25.94 12.02 -13.13
C GLU A 332 25.58 11.82 -11.66
N ALA A 333 24.91 10.68 -11.36
CA ALA A 333 24.44 10.41 -10.02
C ALA A 333 25.69 10.20 -9.15
N ASP A 334 25.99 11.16 -8.28
CA ASP A 334 27.06 11.06 -7.29
C ASP A 334 26.89 9.74 -6.51
N GLY A 335 27.97 8.97 -6.38
CA GLY A 335 27.97 7.68 -5.68
C GLY A 335 27.75 6.44 -6.54
N SER A 336 27.63 6.54 -7.86
CA SER A 336 27.58 5.36 -8.75
C SER A 336 28.92 4.61 -8.75
N VAL A 337 28.85 3.26 -8.65
CA VAL A 337 30.01 2.36 -8.72
C VAL A 337 29.82 1.43 -9.91
N ASN A 338 30.81 1.47 -10.82
CA ASN A 338 30.89 0.58 -11.99
C ASN A 338 32.25 -0.10 -12.02
N THR A 339 32.30 -1.36 -12.50
CA THR A 339 33.56 -2.12 -12.63
C THR A 339 33.52 -3.01 -13.86
N GLU A 340 34.67 -3.19 -14.50
CA GLU A 340 34.86 -4.17 -15.57
C GLU A 340 35.16 -5.58 -15.01
N ALA A 341 35.42 -5.70 -13.71
CA ALA A 341 35.69 -6.97 -13.05
C ALA A 341 34.40 -7.81 -12.82
N ALA A 342 33.21 -7.21 -12.93
CA ALA A 342 31.92 -7.89 -12.90
C ALA A 342 31.24 -7.83 -14.27
N PRO A 343 30.26 -8.75 -14.57
CA PRO A 343 29.56 -8.73 -15.85
C PRO A 343 28.76 -7.43 -16.00
N LYS A 344 28.83 -6.84 -17.19
CA LYS A 344 28.12 -5.61 -17.51
C LYS A 344 26.62 -5.77 -17.21
N PRO A 345 25.98 -4.79 -16.53
CA PRO A 345 24.54 -4.81 -16.31
C PRO A 345 23.74 -4.99 -17.59
N VAL A 346 22.61 -5.67 -17.54
CA VAL A 346 21.74 -5.92 -18.71
C VAL A 346 20.92 -4.70 -19.10
N GLY A 347 20.93 -3.63 -18.30
CA GLY A 347 20.22 -2.38 -18.53
C GLY A 347 21.07 -1.16 -18.18
N ALA A 348 20.49 0.03 -18.34
CA ALA A 348 21.13 1.32 -18.05
C ALA A 348 21.11 1.63 -16.55
N TYR A 349 21.90 0.91 -15.75
CA TYR A 349 22.04 1.12 -14.31
C TYR A 349 23.47 0.73 -13.85
N PRO A 350 24.00 1.32 -12.75
CA PRO A 350 25.31 0.98 -12.22
C PRO A 350 25.33 -0.38 -11.53
N HIS A 351 26.52 -0.96 -11.31
CA HIS A 351 26.68 -2.17 -10.50
C HIS A 351 26.27 -1.95 -9.04
N ALA A 352 26.56 -0.76 -8.49
CA ALA A 352 26.16 -0.36 -7.16
C ALA A 352 26.06 1.15 -7.02
N ARG A 353 25.43 1.62 -5.93
CA ARG A 353 25.34 3.04 -5.56
C ARG A 353 25.63 3.25 -4.08
N LYS A 354 26.49 4.22 -3.78
CA LYS A 354 26.76 4.68 -2.41
C LYS A 354 25.71 5.73 -2.01
N VAL A 355 25.17 5.58 -0.79
CA VAL A 355 24.25 6.55 -0.18
C VAL A 355 24.65 6.67 1.30
N GLY A 356 25.31 7.78 1.66
CA GLY A 356 25.93 7.89 2.98
C GLY A 356 26.97 6.79 3.18
N ASN A 357 26.90 6.08 4.30
CA ASN A 357 27.75 4.94 4.62
C ASN A 357 27.19 3.58 4.16
N MET A 358 26.22 3.57 3.27
CA MET A 358 25.62 2.35 2.72
C MET A 358 25.96 2.21 1.24
N LEU A 359 26.20 0.96 0.82
CA LEU A 359 26.37 0.59 -0.58
C LEU A 359 25.23 -0.38 -0.97
N PHE A 360 24.48 0.00 -1.98
CA PHE A 360 23.38 -0.79 -2.53
C PHE A 360 23.81 -1.38 -3.87
N LEU A 361 23.95 -2.71 -3.96
CA LEU A 361 24.23 -3.37 -5.22
C LEU A 361 22.93 -3.52 -6.03
N SER A 362 23.02 -3.41 -7.34
CA SER A 362 21.98 -3.87 -8.26
C SER A 362 21.85 -5.40 -8.20
N GLY A 363 20.87 -6.00 -8.87
CA GLY A 363 20.79 -7.46 -8.99
C GLY A 363 22.06 -8.05 -9.61
N VAL A 364 22.69 -8.99 -8.94
CA VAL A 364 23.96 -9.62 -9.36
C VAL A 364 23.70 -11.08 -9.73
N GLY A 365 23.87 -11.43 -11.00
CA GLY A 365 23.78 -12.79 -11.55
C GLY A 365 25.13 -13.47 -11.71
N PRO A 366 25.14 -14.77 -12.15
CA PRO A 366 26.33 -15.59 -12.28
C PRO A 366 27.16 -15.34 -13.55
N ARG A 367 26.68 -14.52 -14.50
CA ARG A 367 27.39 -14.28 -15.77
C ARG A 367 28.86 -13.90 -15.55
N GLN A 368 29.73 -14.29 -16.45
CA GLN A 368 31.15 -13.93 -16.37
C GLN A 368 31.45 -12.64 -17.10
N PRO A 369 32.34 -11.77 -16.56
CA PRO A 369 32.73 -10.54 -17.23
C PRO A 369 33.37 -10.85 -18.59
N GLY A 370 33.14 -10.01 -19.57
CA GLY A 370 33.67 -10.07 -20.92
C GLY A 370 33.06 -11.12 -21.85
N THR A 371 32.58 -12.24 -21.32
CA THR A 371 32.04 -13.36 -22.13
C THR A 371 30.54 -13.56 -21.99
N ASN A 372 29.96 -13.10 -20.91
CA ASN A 372 28.59 -13.41 -20.49
C ASN A 372 28.30 -14.93 -20.29
N ALA A 373 29.31 -15.79 -20.28
CA ALA A 373 29.15 -17.22 -20.01
C ALA A 373 28.54 -17.43 -18.61
N ILE A 374 27.68 -18.42 -18.47
CA ILE A 374 27.03 -18.79 -17.21
C ILE A 374 27.70 -20.05 -16.65
N PRO A 375 28.50 -19.95 -15.58
CA PRO A 375 29.08 -21.12 -14.91
C PRO A 375 27.97 -22.08 -14.46
N GLY A 376 28.10 -23.35 -14.76
CA GLY A 376 27.07 -24.36 -14.50
C GLY A 376 25.99 -24.46 -15.57
N GLY A 377 26.04 -23.64 -16.63
CA GLY A 377 25.09 -23.66 -17.74
C GLY A 377 23.86 -22.76 -17.55
N PRO A 378 23.21 -22.36 -18.65
CA PRO A 378 21.94 -21.64 -18.63
C PRO A 378 20.78 -22.59 -18.28
N ILE A 379 19.67 -22.02 -17.76
CA ILE A 379 18.48 -22.80 -17.36
C ILE A 379 17.59 -23.19 -18.55
N HIS A 380 17.71 -22.51 -19.69
CA HIS A 380 17.02 -22.83 -20.94
C HIS A 380 17.88 -22.38 -22.14
N ASP A 381 17.60 -22.95 -23.31
CA ASP A 381 18.23 -22.57 -24.57
C ASP A 381 17.59 -21.31 -25.21
N GLU A 382 18.04 -20.96 -26.42
CA GLU A 382 17.52 -19.80 -27.18
C GLU A 382 16.03 -19.95 -27.62
N ASN A 383 15.51 -21.19 -27.61
CA ASN A 383 14.12 -21.49 -27.94
C ASN A 383 13.23 -21.56 -26.68
N GLY A 384 13.82 -21.38 -25.49
CA GLY A 384 13.12 -21.48 -24.22
C GLY A 384 13.01 -22.93 -23.69
N GLU A 385 13.66 -23.90 -24.33
CA GLU A 385 13.63 -25.29 -23.87
C GLU A 385 14.51 -25.47 -22.62
N PRO A 386 14.03 -26.14 -21.56
CA PRO A 386 14.78 -26.33 -20.32
C PRO A 386 16.08 -27.09 -20.54
N LEU A 387 17.14 -26.59 -19.90
CA LEU A 387 18.44 -27.24 -19.87
C LEU A 387 18.80 -27.69 -18.46
N ASP A 388 19.70 -28.67 -18.37
CA ASP A 388 20.28 -29.03 -17.08
C ASP A 388 21.39 -28.03 -16.71
N TYR A 389 21.44 -27.62 -15.45
CA TYR A 389 22.39 -26.63 -14.95
C TYR A 389 22.83 -26.96 -13.52
N ASP A 390 23.97 -26.39 -13.12
CA ASP A 390 24.52 -26.54 -11.77
C ASP A 390 24.30 -25.25 -10.96
N ILE A 391 23.36 -25.30 -10.02
CA ILE A 391 23.03 -24.18 -9.11
C ILE A 391 24.20 -23.80 -8.20
N ARG A 392 25.06 -24.78 -7.78
CA ARG A 392 26.22 -24.50 -6.95
C ARG A 392 27.24 -23.65 -7.70
N ALA A 393 27.54 -24.03 -8.95
CA ALA A 393 28.44 -23.27 -9.82
C ALA A 393 27.88 -21.85 -10.08
N GLN A 394 26.57 -21.72 -10.34
CA GLN A 394 25.95 -20.42 -10.49
C GLN A 394 26.02 -19.58 -9.20
N THR A 395 25.74 -20.17 -8.05
CA THR A 395 25.80 -19.46 -6.75
C THR A 395 27.21 -18.98 -6.42
N HIS A 396 28.23 -19.81 -6.62
CA HIS A 396 29.64 -19.39 -6.46
C HIS A 396 30.00 -18.22 -7.39
N ALA A 397 29.53 -18.26 -8.64
CA ALA A 397 29.77 -17.18 -9.58
C ALA A 397 29.11 -15.87 -9.15
N VAL A 398 27.87 -15.91 -8.62
CA VAL A 398 27.17 -14.74 -8.05
C VAL A 398 27.96 -14.16 -6.88
N VAL A 399 28.35 -14.98 -5.90
CA VAL A 399 29.12 -14.53 -4.73
C VAL A 399 30.45 -13.88 -5.16
N ASN A 400 31.14 -14.45 -6.15
CA ASN A 400 32.36 -13.86 -6.69
C ASN A 400 32.12 -12.52 -7.39
N ASN A 401 31.02 -12.37 -8.13
CA ASN A 401 30.67 -11.10 -8.76
C ASN A 401 30.28 -10.05 -7.70
N VAL A 402 29.52 -10.42 -6.67
CA VAL A 402 29.25 -9.54 -5.52
C VAL A 402 30.55 -9.05 -4.89
N ARG A 403 31.49 -9.96 -4.60
CA ARG A 403 32.79 -9.61 -4.03
C ARG A 403 33.55 -8.57 -4.88
N ARG A 404 33.63 -8.75 -6.18
CA ARG A 404 34.31 -7.83 -7.10
C ARG A 404 33.70 -6.43 -7.07
N ILE A 405 32.39 -6.33 -7.02
CA ILE A 405 31.68 -5.04 -6.94
C ILE A 405 31.91 -4.37 -5.58
N VAL A 406 31.88 -5.14 -4.49
CA VAL A 406 32.14 -4.65 -3.13
C VAL A 406 33.57 -4.14 -3.00
N GLU A 407 34.58 -4.91 -3.49
CA GLU A 407 35.99 -4.53 -3.48
C GLU A 407 36.26 -3.28 -4.35
N GLU A 408 35.62 -3.15 -5.52
CA GLU A 408 35.69 -1.95 -6.37
C GLU A 408 35.17 -0.70 -5.67
N ALA A 409 34.13 -0.88 -4.84
CA ALA A 409 33.56 0.21 -4.02
C ALA A 409 34.47 0.59 -2.83
N GLY A 410 35.60 -0.10 -2.61
CA GLY A 410 36.52 0.09 -1.49
C GLY A 410 36.07 -0.54 -0.19
N ALA A 411 35.17 -1.54 -0.25
CA ALA A 411 34.66 -2.28 0.88
C ALA A 411 35.12 -3.75 0.84
N SER A 412 34.69 -4.54 1.83
CA SER A 412 35.02 -5.97 1.96
C SER A 412 33.79 -6.80 2.26
N MET A 413 33.86 -8.11 2.02
CA MET A 413 32.71 -9.01 2.17
C MET A 413 32.20 -9.12 3.62
N ASP A 414 33.03 -8.89 4.61
CA ASP A 414 32.67 -8.86 6.03
C ASP A 414 31.77 -7.66 6.41
N GLN A 415 31.66 -6.68 5.54
CA GLN A 415 30.79 -5.52 5.68
C GLN A 415 29.38 -5.73 5.04
N VAL A 416 29.12 -6.90 4.47
CA VAL A 416 27.78 -7.24 3.95
C VAL A 416 26.80 -7.41 5.10
N VAL A 417 25.69 -6.67 5.07
CA VAL A 417 24.69 -6.66 6.16
C VAL A 417 23.37 -7.32 5.80
N ASP A 418 22.99 -7.29 4.51
CA ASP A 418 21.74 -7.91 4.05
C ASP A 418 21.85 -8.45 2.64
N VAL A 419 21.22 -9.61 2.39
CA VAL A 419 21.16 -10.25 1.08
C VAL A 419 19.75 -10.76 0.80
N THR A 420 19.16 -10.29 -0.30
CA THR A 420 17.97 -10.87 -0.89
C THR A 420 18.37 -11.74 -2.07
N THR A 421 18.02 -13.03 -2.02
CA THR A 421 18.28 -13.99 -3.09
C THR A 421 16.99 -14.36 -3.81
N PHE A 422 17.06 -14.38 -5.14
CA PHE A 422 15.99 -14.81 -6.03
C PHE A 422 16.37 -16.14 -6.69
N LEU A 423 15.51 -17.16 -6.57
CA LEU A 423 15.67 -18.48 -7.21
C LEU A 423 14.51 -18.71 -8.17
N VAL A 424 14.80 -19.19 -9.37
CA VAL A 424 13.77 -19.52 -10.37
C VAL A 424 13.08 -20.86 -10.03
N ASP A 425 13.81 -21.85 -9.53
CA ASP A 425 13.26 -23.12 -9.04
C ASP A 425 13.67 -23.40 -7.59
N MET A 426 12.85 -22.95 -6.65
CA MET A 426 13.11 -23.12 -5.22
C MET A 426 13.21 -24.61 -4.82
N LYS A 427 12.39 -25.48 -5.41
CA LYS A 427 12.36 -26.91 -5.01
C LYS A 427 13.62 -27.65 -5.44
N ARG A 428 14.11 -27.36 -6.66
CA ARG A 428 15.31 -27.93 -7.22
C ARG A 428 16.56 -27.37 -6.58
N ASP A 429 16.62 -26.05 -6.41
CA ASP A 429 17.87 -25.28 -6.27
C ASP A 429 18.22 -24.92 -4.83
N PHE A 430 17.21 -24.85 -3.92
CA PHE A 430 17.45 -24.33 -2.57
C PHE A 430 18.53 -25.09 -1.80
N ALA A 431 18.59 -26.42 -1.91
CA ALA A 431 19.57 -27.24 -1.19
C ALA A 431 21.01 -26.89 -1.64
N GLY A 432 21.27 -26.93 -2.97
CA GLY A 432 22.60 -26.63 -3.52
C GLY A 432 23.01 -25.17 -3.31
N TYR A 433 22.08 -24.23 -3.46
CA TYR A 433 22.30 -22.84 -3.12
C TYR A 433 22.69 -22.66 -1.64
N ASN A 434 21.97 -23.32 -0.72
CA ASN A 434 22.17 -23.16 0.71
C ASN A 434 23.50 -23.79 1.19
N GLU A 435 24.03 -24.83 0.54
CA GLU A 435 25.36 -25.35 0.78
C GLU A 435 26.42 -24.29 0.48
N VAL A 436 26.39 -23.66 -0.70
CA VAL A 436 27.32 -22.62 -1.10
C VAL A 436 27.18 -21.36 -0.21
N TRP A 437 25.94 -21.03 0.18
CA TRP A 437 25.70 -19.95 1.14
C TRP A 437 26.45 -20.17 2.46
N ALA A 438 26.32 -21.39 3.03
CA ALA A 438 26.96 -21.73 4.31
C ALA A 438 28.50 -21.68 4.23
N GLU A 439 29.07 -22.02 3.08
CA GLU A 439 30.53 -21.99 2.84
C GLU A 439 31.06 -20.57 2.62
N THR A 440 30.23 -19.62 2.20
CA THR A 440 30.60 -18.27 1.77
C THR A 440 29.98 -17.18 2.67
N LEU A 441 28.89 -16.58 2.26
CA LEU A 441 28.22 -15.47 2.95
C LEU A 441 27.70 -15.87 4.35
N GLY A 442 27.36 -17.12 4.57
CA GLY A 442 26.95 -17.61 5.89
C GLY A 442 28.02 -17.43 6.97
N LYS A 443 29.31 -17.36 6.62
CA LYS A 443 30.41 -17.09 7.54
C LYS A 443 30.51 -15.62 7.94
N VAL A 444 30.04 -14.74 7.07
CA VAL A 444 29.95 -13.28 7.34
C VAL A 444 28.75 -13.00 8.24
N GLY A 445 27.64 -13.72 8.04
CA GLY A 445 26.44 -13.63 8.88
C GLY A 445 25.50 -12.46 8.54
N PRO A 446 25.34 -12.05 7.26
CA PRO A 446 24.33 -11.05 6.92
C PRO A 446 22.92 -11.59 7.15
N THR A 447 21.94 -10.68 7.30
CA THR A 447 20.56 -11.08 7.19
C THR A 447 20.26 -11.60 5.77
N ARG A 448 19.31 -12.57 5.66
CA ARG A 448 18.99 -13.20 4.38
C ARG A 448 17.50 -13.37 4.17
N THR A 449 17.03 -13.00 3.00
CA THR A 449 15.73 -13.36 2.48
C THR A 449 15.91 -14.16 1.19
N THR A 450 15.23 -15.31 1.05
CA THR A 450 15.27 -16.13 -0.18
C THR A 450 13.86 -16.27 -0.73
N LEU A 451 13.67 -15.90 -2.00
CA LEU A 451 12.38 -15.85 -2.68
C LEU A 451 12.39 -16.74 -3.92
N ALA A 452 11.25 -17.40 -4.19
CA ALA A 452 10.98 -18.00 -5.48
C ALA A 452 10.39 -16.92 -6.40
N ILE A 453 10.84 -16.88 -7.65
CA ILE A 453 10.35 -15.95 -8.68
C ILE A 453 10.09 -16.72 -9.98
N ASP A 454 9.28 -16.13 -10.85
CA ASP A 454 8.88 -16.76 -12.11
C ASP A 454 10.03 -16.79 -13.14
N ALA A 455 10.77 -15.70 -13.29
CA ALA A 455 11.88 -15.57 -14.24
C ALA A 455 12.89 -14.50 -13.86
N LEU A 456 14.09 -14.58 -14.45
CA LEU A 456 15.13 -13.56 -14.41
C LEU A 456 15.39 -13.02 -15.85
N PRO A 457 15.92 -11.79 -16.02
CA PRO A 457 16.13 -11.18 -17.34
C PRO A 457 17.09 -11.95 -18.28
N THR A 458 17.89 -12.85 -17.74
CA THR A 458 18.81 -13.75 -18.46
C THR A 458 18.59 -15.18 -18.02
N PRO A 459 18.98 -16.21 -18.77
CA PRO A 459 18.70 -17.61 -18.46
C PRO A 459 19.55 -18.14 -17.29
N ILE A 460 19.41 -17.55 -16.12
CA ILE A 460 20.14 -17.85 -14.88
C ILE A 460 19.15 -18.36 -13.81
N ALA A 461 19.63 -19.20 -12.91
CA ALA A 461 18.81 -19.80 -11.83
C ALA A 461 18.78 -18.95 -10.57
N VAL A 462 19.76 -18.08 -10.37
CA VAL A 462 19.95 -17.31 -9.13
C VAL A 462 20.44 -15.88 -9.38
N GLU A 463 19.90 -14.94 -8.61
CA GLU A 463 20.36 -13.55 -8.55
C GLU A 463 20.36 -13.09 -7.08
N MET A 464 21.31 -12.22 -6.71
CA MET A 464 21.38 -11.63 -5.37
C MET A 464 21.34 -10.12 -5.42
N LYS A 465 20.56 -9.50 -4.54
CA LYS A 465 20.63 -8.09 -4.19
C LYS A 465 21.30 -7.96 -2.83
N VAL A 466 22.30 -7.09 -2.72
CA VAL A 466 23.18 -7.02 -1.54
C VAL A 466 23.25 -5.59 -1.03
N ILE A 467 23.26 -5.44 0.30
CA ILE A 467 23.51 -4.18 1.00
C ILE A 467 24.76 -4.33 1.86
N VAL A 468 25.63 -3.32 1.80
CA VAL A 468 26.92 -3.29 2.49
C VAL A 468 27.01 -2.02 3.33
N HIS A 469 27.53 -2.12 4.56
CA HIS A 469 27.81 -0.99 5.43
C HIS A 469 29.30 -0.63 5.32
N LEU A 470 29.61 0.57 4.82
CA LEU A 470 30.99 1.00 4.48
C LEU A 470 31.86 1.37 5.69
N GLY A 471 31.30 1.29 6.92
CA GLY A 471 31.96 1.80 8.11
C GLY A 471 31.75 3.30 8.31
N GLU A 472 32.36 3.86 9.33
CA GLU A 472 32.37 5.31 9.60
C GLU A 472 33.41 6.03 8.71
#